data_bc7876f3d5227faf3828ef29f58f7326
#
_entry.id   bc7876f3d5227faf3828ef29f58f7326
#
_cell.length_a   1.000
_cell.length_b   1.000
_cell.length_c   1.000
_cell.angle_alpha   90.00
_cell.angle_beta   90.00
_cell.angle_gamma   90.00
#
_symmetry.space_group_name_H-M   'P 1'
#
loop_
_entity.id
_entity.type
_entity.pdbx_description
1 polymer ?
#
loop_
_entity_poly.entity_id
_entity_poly.type
_entity_poly.pdbx_seq_one_letter_code
_entity_poly.pdbx_strand_id
1 'polypeptide(L)'
;LTSITIGNGVTSIGAYAFRNCSNLPSITIPGGVASIGPYAFYDCVSLTGVTIPDGVTSIGNSTFDNCSNLISITIPESVTSIGDNAFNDCSSLTGITIPESVTSIGKFAFYDCTGLTAMTIPDSVGSIADYTFYNCSSLTSITIPDGVTSIGDQTFYGCTSLTSITIGDGVTSIGWGAFTSCNSLKSINIP
;
A
#
# COMPACT_ATOMS: atom_id res chain seq x y z
N LEU A 1 23.86 3.78 -5.49
CA LEU A 1 23.95 4.39 -4.16
C LEU A 1 23.78 3.27 -3.13
N THR A 2 24.75 3.13 -2.21
CA THR A 2 24.76 2.05 -1.19
C THR A 2 24.49 2.58 0.22
N SER A 3 24.59 3.88 0.42
CA SER A 3 24.26 4.55 1.68
C SER A 3 23.96 6.02 1.45
N ILE A 4 23.14 6.62 2.29
CA ILE A 4 22.83 8.04 2.29
C ILE A 4 22.56 8.52 3.71
N THR A 5 23.00 9.73 4.00
CA THR A 5 22.64 10.47 5.21
C THR A 5 21.93 11.76 4.80
N ILE A 6 20.69 11.92 5.26
CA ILE A 6 19.90 13.14 5.04
C ILE A 6 20.06 13.99 6.31
N GLY A 7 20.54 15.24 6.14
CA GLY A 7 20.73 16.17 7.25
C GLY A 7 19.39 16.65 7.85
N ASN A 8 19.39 16.94 9.16
CA ASN A 8 18.17 17.34 9.89
C ASN A 8 17.53 18.67 9.41
N GLY A 9 18.24 19.45 8.58
CA GLY A 9 17.69 20.66 7.98
C GLY A 9 16.88 20.43 6.72
N VAL A 10 16.80 19.18 6.22
CA VAL A 10 15.97 18.84 5.04
C VAL A 10 14.51 18.77 5.44
N THR A 11 13.67 19.55 4.74
CA THR A 11 12.23 19.63 5.00
C THR A 11 11.37 18.96 3.93
N SER A 12 11.96 18.57 2.80
CA SER A 12 11.25 17.87 1.73
C SER A 12 12.17 16.95 0.94
N ILE A 13 11.62 15.84 0.47
CA ILE A 13 12.23 14.94 -0.51
C ILE A 13 11.44 15.12 -1.82
N GLY A 14 12.10 15.60 -2.87
CA GLY A 14 11.46 15.88 -4.16
C GLY A 14 11.02 14.62 -4.92
N ALA A 15 10.21 14.82 -5.96
CA ALA A 15 9.86 13.75 -6.88
C ALA A 15 11.13 13.12 -7.50
N TYR A 16 11.14 11.78 -7.62
CA TYR A 16 12.25 10.99 -8.20
C TYR A 16 13.59 11.10 -7.46
N ALA A 17 13.66 11.71 -6.26
CA ALA A 17 14.92 12.04 -5.58
C ALA A 17 15.87 10.84 -5.41
N PHE A 18 15.36 9.66 -5.14
CA PHE A 18 16.12 8.41 -4.98
C PHE A 18 15.68 7.32 -5.97
N ARG A 19 15.04 7.73 -7.08
CA ARG A 19 14.61 6.76 -8.10
C ARG A 19 15.77 5.89 -8.57
N ASN A 20 15.53 4.58 -8.70
CA ASN A 20 16.51 3.59 -9.16
C ASN A 20 17.75 3.49 -8.24
N CYS A 21 17.65 3.86 -6.96
CA CYS A 21 18.71 3.60 -6.00
C CYS A 21 18.72 2.11 -5.58
N SER A 22 18.89 1.23 -6.57
CA SER A 22 18.68 -0.22 -6.45
C SER A 22 19.60 -0.93 -5.44
N ASN A 23 20.69 -0.31 -5.01
CA ASN A 23 21.61 -0.86 -4.00
C ASN A 23 21.51 -0.17 -2.63
N LEU A 24 20.44 0.60 -2.37
CA LEU A 24 20.22 1.29 -1.10
C LEU A 24 19.41 0.39 -0.14
N PRO A 25 20.04 -0.23 0.87
CA PRO A 25 19.35 -1.19 1.72
C PRO A 25 18.47 -0.54 2.80
N SER A 26 18.80 0.69 3.17
CA SER A 26 18.07 1.45 4.19
C SER A 26 18.24 2.94 4.01
N ILE A 27 17.29 3.71 4.51
CA ILE A 27 17.33 5.17 4.57
C ILE A 27 16.67 5.65 5.86
N THR A 28 17.31 6.63 6.50
CA THR A 28 16.69 7.35 7.62
C THR A 28 16.20 8.70 7.10
N ILE A 29 14.90 8.92 7.19
CA ILE A 29 14.26 10.18 6.83
C ILE A 29 14.15 11.02 8.11
N PRO A 30 14.76 12.22 8.17
CA PRO A 30 14.71 13.06 9.37
C PRO A 30 13.28 13.51 9.71
N GLY A 31 12.98 13.67 11.00
CA GLY A 31 11.66 14.08 11.49
C GLY A 31 11.19 15.46 11.01
N GLY A 32 12.09 16.31 10.50
CA GLY A 32 11.76 17.61 9.91
C GLY A 32 11.20 17.54 8.48
N VAL A 33 11.23 16.35 7.84
CA VAL A 33 10.69 16.18 6.47
C VAL A 33 9.16 16.16 6.53
N ALA A 34 8.55 17.13 5.86
CA ALA A 34 7.09 17.31 5.79
C ALA A 34 6.48 16.80 4.48
N SER A 35 7.30 16.47 3.46
CA SER A 35 6.79 15.93 2.20
C SER A 35 7.78 15.00 1.52
N ILE A 36 7.22 13.96 0.89
CA ILE A 36 7.92 13.00 0.03
C ILE A 36 7.19 13.00 -1.32
N GLY A 37 7.90 13.39 -2.37
CA GLY A 37 7.34 13.51 -3.71
C GLY A 37 7.06 12.16 -4.37
N PRO A 38 6.23 12.15 -5.42
CA PRO A 38 5.93 10.94 -6.19
C PRO A 38 7.22 10.33 -6.77
N TYR A 39 7.24 8.99 -6.88
CA TYR A 39 8.40 8.23 -7.39
C TYR A 39 9.69 8.43 -6.60
N ALA A 40 9.65 9.00 -5.39
CA ALA A 40 10.86 9.35 -4.64
C ALA A 40 11.79 8.15 -4.40
N PHE A 41 11.22 6.96 -4.16
CA PHE A 41 11.95 5.69 -3.94
C PHE A 41 11.58 4.63 -4.98
N TYR A 42 11.06 5.04 -6.13
CA TYR A 42 10.73 4.12 -7.22
C TYR A 42 11.94 3.25 -7.58
N ASP A 43 11.73 1.93 -7.69
CA ASP A 43 12.78 0.96 -8.07
C ASP A 43 13.98 0.92 -7.10
N CYS A 44 13.74 1.18 -5.81
CA CYS A 44 14.71 0.97 -4.73
C CYS A 44 14.65 -0.48 -4.26
N VAL A 45 14.99 -1.41 -5.14
CA VAL A 45 14.78 -2.87 -4.95
C VAL A 45 15.48 -3.47 -3.73
N SER A 46 16.55 -2.86 -3.23
CA SER A 46 17.25 -3.33 -2.01
C SER A 46 16.71 -2.75 -0.71
N LEU A 47 15.78 -1.79 -0.76
CA LEU A 47 15.24 -1.13 0.43
C LEU A 47 14.43 -2.13 1.24
N THR A 48 14.83 -2.38 2.50
CA THR A 48 14.20 -3.39 3.36
C THR A 48 13.18 -2.82 4.34
N GLY A 49 13.32 -1.55 4.68
CA GLY A 49 12.40 -0.87 5.59
C GLY A 49 12.58 0.65 5.57
N VAL A 50 11.51 1.36 5.87
CA VAL A 50 11.51 2.81 5.99
C VAL A 50 10.50 3.25 7.05
N THR A 51 10.84 4.33 7.76
CA THR A 51 9.91 5.01 8.68
C THR A 51 9.56 6.35 8.06
N ILE A 52 8.27 6.59 7.86
CA ILE A 52 7.75 7.87 7.37
C ILE A 52 7.64 8.83 8.56
N PRO A 53 8.19 10.06 8.50
CA PRO A 53 8.09 11.02 9.57
C PRO A 53 6.66 11.56 9.79
N ASP A 54 6.37 11.96 11.05
CA ASP A 54 5.06 12.50 11.45
C ASP A 54 4.63 13.79 10.75
N GLY A 55 5.55 14.48 10.06
CA GLY A 55 5.23 15.66 9.25
C GLY A 55 4.64 15.36 7.87
N VAL A 56 4.77 14.11 7.39
CA VAL A 56 4.33 13.71 6.04
C VAL A 56 2.83 13.45 6.05
N THR A 57 2.09 14.11 5.17
CA THR A 57 0.63 14.03 5.10
C THR A 57 0.09 13.13 4.00
N SER A 58 0.94 12.67 3.09
CA SER A 58 0.54 11.75 2.01
C SER A 58 1.70 10.89 1.53
N ILE A 59 1.40 9.67 1.10
CA ILE A 59 2.31 8.84 0.30
C ILE A 59 1.89 9.02 -1.15
N GLY A 60 2.75 9.65 -1.95
CA GLY A 60 2.47 10.02 -3.34
C GLY A 60 2.41 8.82 -4.29
N ASN A 61 2.04 9.09 -5.54
CA ASN A 61 1.99 8.06 -6.59
C ASN A 61 3.35 7.40 -6.78
N SER A 62 3.37 6.07 -6.85
CA SER A 62 4.57 5.26 -7.09
C SER A 62 5.74 5.56 -6.15
N THR A 63 5.50 6.08 -4.94
CA THR A 63 6.60 6.47 -4.03
C THR A 63 7.52 5.31 -3.71
N PHE A 64 6.97 4.09 -3.47
CA PHE A 64 7.72 2.86 -3.17
C PHE A 64 7.45 1.76 -4.20
N ASP A 65 7.03 2.12 -5.41
CA ASP A 65 6.77 1.19 -6.50
C ASP A 65 8.06 0.42 -6.85
N ASN A 66 7.94 -0.91 -6.97
CA ASN A 66 9.04 -1.87 -7.17
C ASN A 66 10.14 -1.82 -6.07
N CYS A 67 9.77 -1.50 -4.83
CA CYS A 67 10.64 -1.75 -3.67
C CYS A 67 10.50 -3.22 -3.25
N SER A 68 10.96 -4.14 -4.10
CA SER A 68 10.63 -5.58 -4.00
C SER A 68 11.17 -6.28 -2.75
N ASN A 69 12.19 -5.73 -2.07
CA ASN A 69 12.70 -6.23 -0.79
C ASN A 69 12.14 -5.47 0.43
N LEU A 70 11.17 -4.58 0.26
CA LEU A 70 10.57 -3.85 1.38
C LEU A 70 9.74 -4.81 2.23
N ILE A 71 10.22 -5.09 3.44
CA ILE A 71 9.58 -6.03 4.38
C ILE A 71 8.54 -5.33 5.24
N SER A 72 8.85 -4.09 5.64
CA SER A 72 8.00 -3.30 6.53
C SER A 72 8.12 -1.81 6.28
N ILE A 73 7.02 -1.10 6.52
CA ILE A 73 6.97 0.36 6.53
C ILE A 73 6.09 0.84 7.68
N THR A 74 6.52 1.91 8.34
CA THR A 74 5.71 2.59 9.35
C THR A 74 5.10 3.84 8.75
N ILE A 75 3.76 3.91 8.74
CA ILE A 75 2.98 5.05 8.26
C ILE A 75 2.42 5.79 9.47
N PRO A 76 2.72 7.08 9.65
CA PRO A 76 2.24 7.84 10.80
C PRO A 76 0.78 8.29 10.62
N GLU A 77 0.13 8.66 11.74
CA GLU A 77 -1.24 9.19 11.77
C GLU A 77 -1.42 10.54 11.06
N SER A 78 -0.34 11.18 10.63
CA SER A 78 -0.40 12.38 9.80
C SER A 78 -0.78 12.09 8.34
N VAL A 79 -0.60 10.84 7.87
CA VAL A 79 -0.89 10.47 6.48
C VAL A 79 -2.39 10.30 6.28
N THR A 80 -2.94 11.04 5.32
CA THR A 80 -4.37 11.04 4.98
C THR A 80 -4.69 10.36 3.66
N SER A 81 -3.68 10.09 2.83
CA SER A 81 -3.87 9.44 1.53
C SER A 81 -2.66 8.61 1.10
N ILE A 82 -2.95 7.52 0.41
CA ILE A 82 -2.00 6.66 -0.29
C ILE A 82 -2.31 6.73 -1.79
N GLY A 83 -1.34 7.14 -2.59
CA GLY A 83 -1.51 7.38 -4.03
C GLY A 83 -1.53 6.12 -4.88
N ASP A 84 -1.72 6.31 -6.18
CA ASP A 84 -1.71 5.22 -7.16
C ASP A 84 -0.33 4.56 -7.21
N ASN A 85 -0.32 3.22 -7.31
CA ASN A 85 0.91 2.40 -7.36
C ASN A 85 1.88 2.63 -6.17
N ALA A 86 1.43 3.19 -5.06
CA ALA A 86 2.33 3.61 -3.98
C ALA A 86 3.24 2.50 -3.46
N PHE A 87 2.77 1.25 -3.42
CA PHE A 87 3.48 0.03 -3.02
C PHE A 87 3.36 -1.08 -4.08
N ASN A 88 3.13 -0.71 -5.35
CA ASN A 88 3.09 -1.68 -6.43
C ASN A 88 4.38 -2.51 -6.44
N ASP A 89 4.26 -3.83 -6.62
CA ASP A 89 5.40 -4.77 -6.68
C ASP A 89 6.32 -4.77 -5.45
N CYS A 90 5.79 -4.39 -4.27
CA CYS A 90 6.45 -4.59 -2.97
C CYS A 90 6.29 -6.06 -2.54
N SER A 91 6.89 -6.98 -3.29
CA SER A 91 6.65 -8.42 -3.18
C SER A 91 7.10 -9.07 -1.87
N SER A 92 8.01 -8.43 -1.12
CA SER A 92 8.43 -8.88 0.22
C SER A 92 7.63 -8.26 1.37
N LEU A 93 6.68 -7.36 1.10
CA LEU A 93 5.88 -6.72 2.13
C LEU A 93 4.92 -7.74 2.74
N THR A 94 5.16 -8.12 4.01
CA THR A 94 4.36 -9.17 4.66
C THR A 94 3.13 -8.65 5.38
N GLY A 95 3.15 -7.39 5.76
CA GLY A 95 2.04 -6.70 6.40
C GLY A 95 2.29 -5.20 6.46
N ILE A 96 1.21 -4.44 6.54
CA ILE A 96 1.23 -2.99 6.66
C ILE A 96 0.05 -2.56 7.52
N THR A 97 0.30 -1.61 8.42
CA THR A 97 -0.77 -0.96 9.17
C THR A 97 -1.08 0.37 8.50
N ILE A 98 -2.32 0.52 8.07
CA ILE A 98 -2.84 1.77 7.52
C ILE A 98 -3.53 2.51 8.67
N PRO A 99 -3.11 3.74 9.00
CA PRO A 99 -3.72 4.50 10.10
C PRO A 99 -5.15 4.97 9.78
N GLU A 100 -5.96 5.21 10.83
CA GLU A 100 -7.34 5.66 10.70
C GLU A 100 -7.49 7.07 10.08
N SER A 101 -6.39 7.81 9.98
CA SER A 101 -6.33 9.09 9.27
C SER A 101 -6.43 8.95 7.74
N VAL A 102 -6.13 7.76 7.19
CA VAL A 102 -6.15 7.53 5.73
C VAL A 102 -7.57 7.40 5.24
N THR A 103 -7.98 8.30 4.36
CA THR A 103 -9.33 8.33 3.77
C THR A 103 -9.38 7.80 2.33
N SER A 104 -8.21 7.63 1.68
CA SER A 104 -8.16 7.14 0.31
C SER A 104 -6.92 6.28 0.05
N ILE A 105 -7.12 5.20 -0.71
CA ILE A 105 -6.09 4.31 -1.21
C ILE A 105 -6.26 4.24 -2.74
N GLY A 106 -5.21 4.58 -3.47
CA GLY A 106 -5.23 4.70 -4.93
C GLY A 106 -5.27 3.38 -5.68
N LYS A 107 -5.46 3.48 -7.00
CA LYS A 107 -5.43 2.33 -7.91
C LYS A 107 -4.05 1.66 -7.87
N PHE A 108 -4.03 0.33 -7.96
CA PHE A 108 -2.79 -0.45 -7.96
C PHE A 108 -1.92 -0.25 -6.71
N ALA A 109 -2.44 0.34 -5.62
CA ALA A 109 -1.60 0.73 -4.48
C ALA A 109 -0.80 -0.43 -3.88
N PHE A 110 -1.34 -1.66 -3.88
CA PHE A 110 -0.71 -2.90 -3.42
C PHE A 110 -0.72 -3.99 -4.50
N TYR A 111 -0.71 -3.60 -5.78
CA TYR A 111 -0.65 -4.53 -6.91
C TYR A 111 0.63 -5.38 -6.81
N ASP A 112 0.54 -6.67 -7.06
CA ASP A 112 1.65 -7.63 -6.96
C ASP A 112 2.41 -7.64 -5.60
N CYS A 113 1.76 -7.21 -4.50
CA CYS A 113 2.29 -7.42 -3.15
C CYS A 113 2.12 -8.90 -2.76
N THR A 114 2.86 -9.79 -3.44
CA THR A 114 2.70 -11.24 -3.32
C THR A 114 3.03 -11.79 -1.94
N GLY A 115 3.83 -11.08 -1.12
CA GLY A 115 4.15 -11.42 0.25
C GLY A 115 3.11 -11.00 1.29
N LEU A 116 2.14 -10.15 0.93
CA LEU A 116 1.17 -9.59 1.86
C LEU A 116 0.23 -10.68 2.38
N THR A 117 0.30 -10.97 3.68
CA THR A 117 -0.48 -12.06 4.30
C THR A 117 -1.75 -11.59 4.97
N ALA A 118 -1.75 -10.39 5.52
CA ALA A 118 -2.87 -9.77 6.19
C ALA A 118 -2.77 -8.24 6.11
N MET A 119 -3.93 -7.60 6.09
CA MET A 119 -4.05 -6.14 6.12
C MET A 119 -5.42 -5.75 6.69
N THR A 120 -5.46 -4.63 7.39
CA THR A 120 -6.71 -4.00 7.83
C THR A 120 -6.92 -2.72 7.04
N ILE A 121 -8.12 -2.56 6.49
CA ILE A 121 -8.54 -1.32 5.85
C ILE A 121 -9.24 -0.49 6.93
N PRO A 122 -8.83 0.78 7.16
CA PRO A 122 -9.45 1.61 8.17
C PRO A 122 -10.89 2.02 7.78
N ASP A 123 -11.75 2.27 8.78
CA ASP A 123 -13.15 2.67 8.60
C ASP A 123 -13.30 4.01 7.86
N SER A 124 -12.26 4.82 7.87
CA SER A 124 -12.18 6.12 7.18
C SER A 124 -12.12 6.01 5.65
N VAL A 125 -11.80 4.82 5.10
CA VAL A 125 -11.69 4.62 3.64
C VAL A 125 -13.07 4.46 3.03
N GLY A 126 -13.45 5.38 2.14
CA GLY A 126 -14.79 5.39 1.52
C GLY A 126 -14.97 4.43 0.34
N SER A 127 -13.88 4.01 -0.30
CA SER A 127 -13.92 3.07 -1.44
C SER A 127 -12.58 2.38 -1.64
N ILE A 128 -12.59 1.18 -2.21
CA ILE A 128 -11.38 0.47 -2.63
C ILE A 128 -11.28 0.60 -4.15
N ALA A 129 -10.18 1.20 -4.63
CA ALA A 129 -9.97 1.49 -6.03
C ALA A 129 -9.69 0.23 -6.87
N ASP A 130 -9.71 0.37 -8.21
CA ASP A 130 -9.43 -0.71 -9.13
C ASP A 130 -8.02 -1.27 -8.90
N TYR A 131 -7.89 -2.61 -8.98
CA TYR A 131 -6.61 -3.34 -8.91
C TYR A 131 -5.83 -3.15 -7.61
N THR A 132 -6.42 -2.56 -6.56
CA THR A 132 -5.67 -2.21 -5.34
C THR A 132 -4.90 -3.38 -4.74
N PHE A 133 -5.48 -4.59 -4.71
CA PHE A 133 -4.88 -5.83 -4.18
C PHE A 133 -4.74 -6.92 -5.24
N TYR A 134 -4.61 -6.51 -6.51
CA TYR A 134 -4.42 -7.47 -7.61
C TYR A 134 -3.20 -8.35 -7.34
N ASN A 135 -3.36 -9.67 -7.47
CA ASN A 135 -2.31 -10.67 -7.28
C ASN A 135 -1.59 -10.63 -5.91
N CYS A 136 -2.26 -10.17 -4.85
CA CYS A 136 -1.80 -10.37 -3.47
C CYS A 136 -1.96 -11.86 -3.11
N SER A 137 -1.14 -12.71 -3.71
CA SER A 137 -1.35 -14.17 -3.74
C SER A 137 -1.21 -14.85 -2.38
N SER A 138 -0.52 -14.23 -1.40
CA SER A 138 -0.39 -14.72 -0.01
C SER A 138 -1.47 -14.19 0.93
N LEU A 139 -2.33 -13.26 0.49
CA LEU A 139 -3.38 -12.69 1.34
C LEU A 139 -4.39 -13.76 1.74
N THR A 140 -4.48 -14.05 3.05
CA THR A 140 -5.32 -15.13 3.57
C THR A 140 -6.70 -14.67 4.01
N SER A 141 -6.79 -13.46 4.51
CA SER A 141 -8.03 -12.83 4.96
C SER A 141 -7.96 -11.32 4.86
N ILE A 142 -9.12 -10.69 4.66
CA ILE A 142 -9.28 -9.23 4.70
C ILE A 142 -10.68 -8.88 5.17
N THR A 143 -10.79 -7.75 5.89
CA THR A 143 -12.06 -7.15 6.27
C THR A 143 -12.24 -5.84 5.51
N ILE A 144 -13.37 -5.71 4.85
CA ILE A 144 -13.84 -4.49 4.22
C ILE A 144 -14.80 -3.83 5.22
N PRO A 145 -14.48 -2.66 5.76
CA PRO A 145 -15.29 -2.02 6.78
C PRO A 145 -16.60 -1.43 6.24
N ASP A 146 -17.52 -1.11 7.14
CA ASP A 146 -18.85 -0.56 6.79
C ASP A 146 -18.77 0.81 6.10
N GLY A 147 -17.67 1.57 6.30
CA GLY A 147 -17.43 2.84 5.62
C GLY A 147 -17.20 2.72 4.13
N VAL A 148 -16.81 1.55 3.63
CA VAL A 148 -16.53 1.31 2.20
C VAL A 148 -17.84 1.14 1.44
N THR A 149 -18.05 1.97 0.42
CA THR A 149 -19.26 1.94 -0.42
C THR A 149 -19.08 1.19 -1.74
N SER A 150 -17.84 1.01 -2.19
CA SER A 150 -17.56 0.32 -3.45
C SER A 150 -16.22 -0.41 -3.43
N ILE A 151 -16.20 -1.56 -4.11
CA ILE A 151 -15.01 -2.35 -4.43
C ILE A 151 -14.79 -2.23 -5.94
N GLY A 152 -13.61 -1.76 -6.36
CA GLY A 152 -13.27 -1.51 -7.75
C GLY A 152 -13.05 -2.78 -8.59
N ASP A 153 -12.78 -2.57 -9.88
CA ASP A 153 -12.52 -3.64 -10.84
C ASP A 153 -11.24 -4.41 -10.45
N GLN A 154 -11.31 -5.74 -10.54
CA GLN A 154 -10.19 -6.65 -10.30
C GLN A 154 -9.42 -6.42 -8.99
N THR A 155 -10.07 -5.84 -7.99
CA THR A 155 -9.44 -5.46 -6.72
C THR A 155 -8.70 -6.63 -6.06
N PHE A 156 -9.30 -7.82 -6.02
CA PHE A 156 -8.73 -9.04 -5.42
C PHE A 156 -8.45 -10.13 -6.47
N TYR A 157 -8.31 -9.76 -7.75
CA TYR A 157 -7.96 -10.73 -8.78
C TYR A 157 -6.67 -11.46 -8.41
N GLY A 158 -6.66 -12.79 -8.48
CA GLY A 158 -5.45 -13.57 -8.22
C GLY A 158 -5.02 -13.66 -6.75
N CYS A 159 -5.85 -13.24 -5.80
CA CYS A 159 -5.62 -13.50 -4.37
C CYS A 159 -5.86 -14.98 -4.07
N THR A 160 -4.95 -15.83 -4.54
CA THR A 160 -5.13 -17.30 -4.57
C THR A 160 -5.21 -17.94 -3.20
N SER A 161 -4.60 -17.34 -2.17
CA SER A 161 -4.63 -17.82 -0.78
C SER A 161 -5.80 -17.27 0.04
N LEU A 162 -6.63 -16.37 -0.52
CA LEU A 162 -7.74 -15.74 0.21
C LEU A 162 -8.79 -16.80 0.55
N THR A 163 -8.90 -17.12 1.83
CA THR A 163 -9.83 -18.14 2.35
C THR A 163 -11.10 -17.52 2.92
N SER A 164 -11.03 -16.29 3.38
CA SER A 164 -12.15 -15.56 3.98
C SER A 164 -12.08 -14.07 3.67
N ILE A 165 -13.23 -13.47 3.46
CA ILE A 165 -13.41 -12.03 3.36
C ILE A 165 -14.69 -11.66 4.11
N THR A 166 -14.60 -10.60 4.91
CA THR A 166 -15.77 -9.95 5.49
C THR A 166 -16.04 -8.68 4.71
N ILE A 167 -17.27 -8.51 4.25
CA ILE A 167 -17.72 -7.31 3.53
C ILE A 167 -18.72 -6.59 4.41
N GLY A 168 -18.41 -5.32 4.72
CA GLY A 168 -19.26 -4.45 5.52
C GLY A 168 -20.57 -4.05 4.81
N ASP A 169 -21.57 -3.72 5.59
CA ASP A 169 -22.94 -3.43 5.12
C ASP A 169 -23.02 -2.15 4.23
N GLY A 170 -21.96 -1.32 4.21
CA GLY A 170 -21.88 -0.12 3.37
C GLY A 170 -21.65 -0.39 1.89
N VAL A 171 -21.19 -1.60 1.52
CA VAL A 171 -20.82 -1.90 0.13
C VAL A 171 -22.05 -2.04 -0.75
N THR A 172 -22.20 -1.13 -1.71
CA THR A 172 -23.32 -1.10 -2.67
C THR A 172 -22.92 -1.51 -4.08
N SER A 173 -21.61 -1.61 -4.38
CA SER A 173 -21.14 -2.02 -5.71
C SER A 173 -19.83 -2.81 -5.63
N ILE A 174 -19.71 -3.81 -6.51
CA ILE A 174 -18.53 -4.64 -6.69
C ILE A 174 -18.19 -4.63 -8.18
N GLY A 175 -16.94 -4.25 -8.49
CA GLY A 175 -16.45 -4.09 -9.84
C GLY A 175 -16.22 -5.40 -10.59
N TRP A 176 -15.97 -5.27 -11.87
CA TRP A 176 -15.75 -6.40 -12.78
C TRP A 176 -14.55 -7.24 -12.33
N GLY A 177 -14.77 -8.55 -12.23
CA GLY A 177 -13.70 -9.50 -11.92
C GLY A 177 -13.07 -9.34 -10.53
N ALA A 178 -13.72 -8.61 -9.59
CA ALA A 178 -13.15 -8.26 -8.29
C ALA A 178 -12.57 -9.47 -7.53
N PHE A 179 -13.17 -10.66 -7.63
CA PHE A 179 -12.73 -11.89 -6.96
C PHE A 179 -12.32 -13.00 -7.92
N THR A 180 -12.05 -12.67 -9.20
CA THR A 180 -11.61 -13.67 -10.17
C THR A 180 -10.30 -14.32 -9.72
N SER A 181 -10.18 -15.63 -9.86
CA SER A 181 -9.00 -16.42 -9.43
C SER A 181 -8.70 -16.42 -7.93
N CYS A 182 -9.65 -16.08 -7.06
CA CYS A 182 -9.57 -16.32 -5.62
C CYS A 182 -9.85 -17.79 -5.32
N ASN A 183 -8.94 -18.69 -5.73
CA ASN A 183 -9.19 -20.14 -5.79
C ASN A 183 -9.40 -20.80 -4.43
N SER A 184 -8.95 -20.18 -3.34
CA SER A 184 -9.15 -20.69 -1.96
C SER A 184 -10.44 -20.19 -1.31
N LEU A 185 -11.12 -19.20 -1.90
CA LEU A 185 -12.34 -18.62 -1.35
C LEU A 185 -13.53 -19.55 -1.61
N LYS A 186 -14.10 -20.09 -0.53
CA LYS A 186 -15.19 -21.07 -0.62
C LYS A 186 -16.59 -20.44 -0.63
N SER A 187 -16.71 -19.30 0.02
CA SER A 187 -17.95 -18.54 0.10
C SER A 187 -17.65 -17.08 0.38
N ILE A 188 -18.53 -16.23 -0.06
CA ILE A 188 -18.53 -14.80 0.20
C ILE A 188 -19.95 -14.40 0.58
N ASN A 189 -20.10 -13.63 1.65
CA ASN A 189 -21.36 -12.99 1.98
C ASN A 189 -21.28 -11.54 1.49
N ILE A 190 -22.23 -11.18 0.65
CA ILE A 190 -22.39 -9.80 0.15
C ILE A 190 -23.64 -9.26 0.82
N PRO A 191 -23.54 -8.17 1.59
CA PRO A 191 -24.66 -7.60 2.34
C PRO A 191 -25.80 -7.11 1.47
#